data_7a37f012cbdd84c5357b6cb4f2e240b9
#
_entry.id   7a37f012cbdd84c5357b6cb4f2e240b9
#
_cell.length_a   1.000
_cell.length_b   1.000
_cell.length_c   1.000
_cell.angle_alpha   90.00
_cell.angle_beta   90.00
_cell.angle_gamma   90.00
#
_symmetry.space_group_name_H-M   'P 1'
#
loop_
_entity.id
_entity.type
_entity.pdbx_description
1 polymer ?
#
loop_
_entity_poly.entity_id
_entity_poly.type
_entity_poly.pdbx_seq_one_letter_code
_entity_poly.pdbx_strand_id
1 'polypeptide(L)'
;MNTTSLRILTTILTISPAAAFAQEASAKPDLGPNASLHGKSVLPKDDAWNRDISTAPVDPLSDAILASIGKGKPLHPDFGTTWQGNPNGIPYIIVSGTHAKVPVTFTAYGDESDPGPYPVPADAPVEGGLKSDGDRHVLVIDRDHWLLYEIWRAFPVDGKSWKAGTGAVFDLNKKTPQRPAGWTSADAAGLPVFPGLVRYDEVMEAGAINHALRFTVKKSRHAYIPPATHFASNAPNANLPPMGMRVRLKADFDISSFPAPAKVILTALKKYGMIVADNGGDWFLSGAPDSRWNDDELRTLGRVKGSDFEVIRMEGMVTR
;
A
#
# COMPACT_ATOMS: atom_id res chain seq x y z
N MET A 1 -41.90 26.89 72.71
CA MET A 1 -40.47 26.66 72.41
C MET A 1 -40.32 26.07 71.01
N ASN A 2 -40.04 26.91 70.03
CA ASN A 2 -39.92 26.50 68.65
C ASN A 2 -38.43 26.35 68.33
N THR A 3 -37.98 25.15 67.99
CA THR A 3 -36.64 24.88 67.53
C THR A 3 -36.65 24.80 66.01
N THR A 4 -36.04 25.81 65.32
CA THR A 4 -35.92 25.88 63.89
C THR A 4 -34.60 25.16 63.50
N SER A 5 -34.73 24.00 62.81
CA SER A 5 -33.58 23.29 62.29
C SER A 5 -33.12 23.91 60.95
N LEU A 6 -31.89 24.41 60.90
CA LEU A 6 -31.23 24.91 59.72
C LEU A 6 -30.60 23.74 58.94
N ARG A 7 -31.08 23.43 57.74
CA ARG A 7 -30.47 22.46 56.82
C ARG A 7 -29.46 23.17 55.93
N ILE A 8 -28.20 22.85 56.10
CA ILE A 8 -27.12 23.30 55.22
C ILE A 8 -27.07 22.37 54.01
N LEU A 9 -27.34 22.93 52.83
CA LEU A 9 -27.24 22.21 51.56
C LEU A 9 -25.80 22.35 51.05
N THR A 10 -25.00 21.29 51.11
CA THR A 10 -23.64 21.26 50.57
C THR A 10 -23.71 20.83 49.12
N THR A 11 -23.49 21.76 48.20
CA THR A 11 -23.38 21.50 46.75
C THR A 11 -21.99 20.98 46.45
N ILE A 12 -21.87 19.69 46.12
CA ILE A 12 -20.61 19.10 45.67
C ILE A 12 -20.47 19.40 44.16
N LEU A 13 -19.53 20.27 43.84
CA LEU A 13 -19.14 20.57 42.44
C LEU A 13 -18.23 19.45 41.96
N THR A 14 -18.76 18.54 41.14
CA THR A 14 -17.92 17.50 40.45
C THR A 14 -17.22 18.14 39.27
N ILE A 15 -15.95 18.42 39.42
CA ILE A 15 -15.06 18.81 38.30
C ILE A 15 -14.73 17.51 37.57
N SER A 16 -15.30 17.31 36.39
CA SER A 16 -14.91 16.25 35.46
C SER A 16 -13.58 16.65 34.81
N PRO A 17 -12.52 15.86 34.88
CA PRO A 17 -11.30 16.16 34.14
C PRO A 17 -11.59 15.87 32.66
N ALA A 18 -11.74 16.93 31.87
CA ALA A 18 -11.62 16.83 30.42
C ALA A 18 -10.18 16.40 30.12
N ALA A 19 -9.97 15.14 29.82
CA ALA A 19 -8.70 14.66 29.29
C ALA A 19 -8.50 15.34 27.91
N ALA A 20 -7.70 16.37 27.89
CA ALA A 20 -7.16 16.92 26.64
C ALA A 20 -6.25 15.83 26.04
N PHE A 21 -6.76 15.10 25.03
CA PHE A 21 -5.90 14.34 24.13
C PHE A 21 -5.06 15.36 23.37
N ALA A 22 -3.90 15.69 23.93
CA ALA A 22 -2.84 16.30 23.16
C ALA A 22 -2.52 15.31 22.03
N GLN A 23 -2.85 15.68 20.80
CA GLN A 23 -2.41 14.96 19.61
C GLN A 23 -0.88 15.13 19.60
N GLU A 24 -0.15 14.12 20.09
CA GLU A 24 1.30 14.08 19.96
C GLU A 24 1.59 14.25 18.47
N ALA A 25 2.36 15.27 18.12
CA ALA A 25 2.86 15.44 16.78
C ALA A 25 3.60 14.14 16.44
N SER A 26 3.12 13.39 15.42
CA SER A 26 3.74 12.14 15.04
C SER A 26 5.23 12.39 14.81
N ALA A 27 6.07 11.53 15.37
CA ALA A 27 7.51 11.65 15.17
C ALA A 27 7.82 11.71 13.67
N LYS A 28 8.83 12.49 13.31
CA LYS A 28 9.26 12.60 11.92
C LYS A 28 9.79 11.24 11.44
N PRO A 29 9.42 10.76 10.23
CA PRO A 29 9.96 9.49 9.72
C PRO A 29 11.48 9.41 9.79
N ASP A 30 12.02 8.25 10.11
CA ASP A 30 13.46 8.02 10.12
C ASP A 30 14.04 8.07 8.71
N LEU A 31 15.34 8.31 8.59
CA LEU A 31 16.05 8.22 7.31
C LEU A 31 16.63 6.82 7.11
N GLY A 32 16.72 6.39 5.87
CA GLY A 32 17.36 5.14 5.50
C GLY A 32 16.43 4.11 4.86
N PRO A 33 16.97 2.91 4.55
CA PRO A 33 16.21 1.82 3.92
C PRO A 33 15.16 1.25 4.88
N ASN A 34 13.94 1.06 4.36
CA ASN A 34 12.78 0.51 5.07
C ASN A 34 12.54 1.13 6.45
N ALA A 35 12.88 2.42 6.59
CA ALA A 35 12.83 3.14 7.85
C ALA A 35 11.38 3.38 8.32
N SER A 36 11.18 3.49 9.64
CA SER A 36 9.86 3.70 10.24
C SER A 36 9.28 5.08 9.90
N LEU A 37 7.98 5.10 9.59
CA LEU A 37 7.22 6.33 9.46
C LEU A 37 6.64 6.83 10.80
N HIS A 38 6.83 6.08 11.89
CA HIS A 38 6.28 6.39 13.21
C HIS A 38 4.77 6.70 13.18
N GLY A 39 4.02 5.91 12.42
CA GLY A 39 2.56 6.06 12.30
C GLY A 39 2.10 7.23 11.43
N LYS A 40 3.01 7.93 10.74
CA LYS A 40 2.62 8.98 9.80
C LYS A 40 1.86 8.37 8.63
N SER A 41 0.65 8.86 8.37
CA SER A 41 -0.15 8.47 7.20
C SER A 41 0.55 8.85 5.91
N VAL A 42 0.58 7.93 4.94
CA VAL A 42 1.25 8.17 3.65
C VAL A 42 0.46 9.14 2.80
N LEU A 43 -0.83 8.94 2.66
CA LEU A 43 -1.74 9.75 1.84
C LEU A 43 -2.75 10.50 2.72
N PRO A 44 -3.44 11.53 2.22
CA PRO A 44 -4.50 12.23 2.94
C PRO A 44 -5.56 11.27 3.47
N LYS A 45 -6.12 11.57 4.64
CA LYS A 45 -7.08 10.69 5.33
C LYS A 45 -8.29 10.30 4.45
N ASP A 46 -8.72 11.19 3.58
CA ASP A 46 -9.86 11.01 2.68
C ASP A 46 -9.44 10.57 1.26
N ASP A 47 -8.22 10.03 1.10
CA ASP A 47 -7.79 9.37 -0.13
C ASP A 47 -8.52 8.03 -0.33
N ALA A 48 -8.62 7.59 -1.60
CA ALA A 48 -9.24 6.32 -1.97
C ALA A 48 -8.58 5.12 -1.29
N TRP A 49 -7.26 5.15 -1.05
CA TRP A 49 -6.53 4.09 -0.36
C TRP A 49 -6.96 3.95 1.10
N ASN A 50 -7.31 5.03 1.77
CA ASN A 50 -7.67 5.07 3.20
C ASN A 50 -9.18 4.88 3.45
N ARG A 51 -9.96 4.70 2.38
CA ARG A 51 -11.41 4.55 2.48
C ARG A 51 -11.78 3.21 3.13
N ASP A 52 -12.55 3.25 4.21
CA ASP A 52 -13.19 2.07 4.81
C ASP A 52 -14.24 1.50 3.84
N ILE A 53 -14.08 0.24 3.48
CA ILE A 53 -14.97 -0.48 2.56
C ILE A 53 -15.68 -1.66 3.22
N SER A 54 -15.61 -1.76 4.55
CA SER A 54 -16.16 -2.89 5.31
C SER A 54 -17.66 -3.12 5.07
N THR A 55 -18.40 -2.06 4.71
CA THR A 55 -19.84 -2.12 4.40
C THR A 55 -20.16 -1.82 2.93
N ALA A 56 -19.13 -1.68 2.08
CA ALA A 56 -19.36 -1.41 0.66
C ALA A 56 -20.11 -2.58 -0.02
N PRO A 57 -21.03 -2.31 -0.96
CA PRO A 57 -21.77 -3.36 -1.65
C PRO A 57 -20.85 -4.24 -2.51
N VAL A 58 -21.17 -5.53 -2.56
CA VAL A 58 -20.47 -6.51 -3.40
C VAL A 58 -20.86 -6.30 -4.87
N ASP A 59 -19.88 -6.47 -5.76
CA ASP A 59 -20.10 -6.39 -7.21
C ASP A 59 -20.87 -7.62 -7.69
N PRO A 60 -21.89 -7.46 -8.58
CA PRO A 60 -22.63 -8.58 -9.13
C PRO A 60 -21.76 -9.62 -9.87
N LEU A 61 -20.62 -9.21 -10.44
CA LEU A 61 -19.66 -10.10 -11.09
C LEU A 61 -18.60 -10.67 -10.15
N SER A 62 -18.69 -10.38 -8.84
CA SER A 62 -17.68 -10.79 -7.86
C SER A 62 -17.31 -12.27 -7.99
N ASP A 63 -18.28 -13.16 -8.03
CA ASP A 63 -18.05 -14.60 -8.11
C ASP A 63 -17.32 -15.03 -9.39
N ALA A 64 -17.70 -14.48 -10.53
CA ALA A 64 -17.08 -14.77 -11.81
C ALA A 64 -15.65 -14.24 -11.90
N ILE A 65 -15.40 -13.04 -11.38
CA ILE A 65 -14.06 -12.44 -11.35
C ILE A 65 -13.14 -13.23 -10.42
N LEU A 66 -13.58 -13.56 -9.22
CA LEU A 66 -12.81 -14.39 -8.28
C LEU A 66 -12.49 -15.77 -8.86
N ALA A 67 -13.43 -16.36 -9.61
CA ALA A 67 -13.19 -17.61 -10.32
C ALA A 67 -12.10 -17.48 -11.39
N SER A 68 -12.04 -16.34 -12.11
CA SER A 68 -11.02 -16.07 -13.11
C SER A 68 -9.61 -15.92 -12.53
N ILE A 69 -9.50 -15.34 -11.33
CA ILE A 69 -8.22 -15.22 -10.60
C ILE A 69 -7.85 -16.57 -9.97
N GLY A 70 -8.84 -17.33 -9.50
CA GLY A 70 -8.68 -18.63 -8.88
C GLY A 70 -9.09 -18.66 -7.41
N LYS A 71 -10.34 -19.08 -7.15
CA LYS A 71 -10.92 -19.17 -5.80
C LYS A 71 -10.17 -20.08 -4.86
N GLY A 72 -9.58 -21.18 -5.37
CA GLY A 72 -8.83 -22.15 -4.55
C GLY A 72 -7.38 -21.75 -4.27
N LYS A 73 -6.87 -20.70 -4.94
CA LYS A 73 -5.47 -20.26 -4.76
C LYS A 73 -5.29 -19.53 -3.42
N PRO A 74 -4.16 -19.76 -2.74
CA PRO A 74 -3.85 -19.10 -1.49
C PRO A 74 -3.46 -17.62 -1.70
N LEU A 75 -3.72 -16.80 -0.71
CA LEU A 75 -3.06 -15.50 -0.56
C LEU A 75 -1.57 -15.74 -0.34
N HIS A 76 -0.73 -15.10 -1.13
CA HIS A 76 0.72 -15.25 -1.07
C HIS A 76 1.36 -13.96 -0.56
N PRO A 77 1.97 -13.95 0.62
CA PRO A 77 2.78 -12.81 1.06
C PRO A 77 4.05 -12.75 0.20
N ASP A 78 4.13 -11.78 -0.70
CA ASP A 78 5.29 -11.57 -1.57
C ASP A 78 6.27 -10.59 -0.91
N PHE A 79 6.54 -10.83 0.35
CA PHE A 79 7.46 -10.08 1.20
C PHE A 79 7.84 -10.92 2.43
N GLY A 80 8.91 -10.53 3.09
CA GLY A 80 9.43 -11.22 4.26
C GLY A 80 10.88 -10.85 4.54
N THR A 81 11.65 -11.80 5.06
CA THR A 81 13.07 -11.58 5.33
C THR A 81 13.90 -11.68 4.04
N THR A 82 13.99 -12.87 3.46
CA THR A 82 14.81 -13.11 2.27
C THR A 82 14.18 -14.16 1.35
N TRP A 83 14.42 -14.00 0.05
CA TRP A 83 14.12 -14.98 -0.99
C TRP A 83 15.34 -15.18 -1.88
N GLN A 84 15.79 -16.40 -2.07
CA GLN A 84 16.99 -16.74 -2.86
C GLN A 84 18.24 -15.91 -2.50
N GLY A 85 18.41 -15.62 -1.21
CA GLY A 85 19.56 -14.87 -0.70
C GLY A 85 19.48 -13.35 -0.85
N ASN A 86 18.37 -12.80 -1.34
CA ASN A 86 18.12 -11.37 -1.44
C ASN A 86 16.93 -10.96 -0.54
N PRO A 87 16.80 -9.68 -0.16
CA PRO A 87 15.62 -9.18 0.54
C PRO A 87 14.34 -9.49 -0.24
N ASN A 88 13.32 -10.04 0.45
CA ASN A 88 12.05 -10.44 -0.15
C ASN A 88 11.01 -9.35 -0.03
N GLY A 89 10.61 -8.74 -1.15
CA GLY A 89 9.63 -7.67 -1.24
C GLY A 89 10.16 -6.42 -1.94
N ILE A 90 9.34 -5.38 -2.00
CA ILE A 90 9.66 -4.11 -2.65
C ILE A 90 10.23 -3.14 -1.61
N PRO A 91 11.56 -2.89 -1.63
CA PRO A 91 12.19 -2.02 -0.65
C PRO A 91 11.92 -0.55 -0.95
N TYR A 92 12.01 0.29 0.09
CA TYR A 92 12.00 1.74 -0.05
C TYR A 92 13.14 2.37 0.75
N ILE A 93 13.44 3.62 0.44
CA ILE A 93 14.39 4.42 1.21
C ILE A 93 13.82 5.81 1.48
N ILE A 94 14.00 6.28 2.72
CA ILE A 94 13.60 7.63 3.11
C ILE A 94 14.85 8.52 3.12
N VAL A 95 14.80 9.63 2.39
CA VAL A 95 15.86 10.62 2.30
C VAL A 95 15.43 11.97 2.87
N SER A 96 16.40 12.82 3.18
CA SER A 96 16.12 14.22 3.55
C SER A 96 15.77 15.05 2.31
N GLY A 97 15.03 16.15 2.47
CA GLY A 97 14.71 17.07 1.39
C GLY A 97 15.91 17.78 0.78
N THR A 98 17.09 17.68 1.40
CA THR A 98 18.37 18.19 0.89
C THR A 98 19.20 17.14 0.17
N HIS A 99 18.69 15.90 0.03
CA HIS A 99 19.40 14.85 -0.70
C HIS A 99 19.60 15.25 -2.16
N ALA A 100 20.84 15.09 -2.66
CA ALA A 100 21.19 15.47 -4.04
C ALA A 100 20.35 14.67 -5.05
N LYS A 101 19.77 15.37 -6.01
CA LYS A 101 19.03 14.74 -7.11
C LYS A 101 19.98 14.38 -8.25
N VAL A 102 19.76 13.21 -8.85
CA VAL A 102 20.55 12.67 -9.95
C VAL A 102 19.69 12.49 -11.20
N PRO A 103 20.29 12.53 -12.41
CA PRO A 103 19.58 12.24 -13.66
C PRO A 103 19.02 10.82 -13.68
N VAL A 104 17.79 10.67 -14.21
CA VAL A 104 17.18 9.37 -14.53
C VAL A 104 16.84 9.37 -16.02
N THR A 105 17.31 8.35 -16.74
CA THR A 105 17.00 8.15 -18.16
C THR A 105 15.99 7.02 -18.30
N PHE A 106 14.85 7.30 -18.93
CA PHE A 106 13.80 6.30 -19.15
C PHE A 106 14.00 5.56 -20.47
N THR A 107 13.80 4.23 -20.47
CA THR A 107 14.12 3.34 -21.60
C THR A 107 12.90 2.63 -22.19
N ALA A 108 11.72 2.74 -21.56
CA ALA A 108 10.47 2.10 -22.03
C ALA A 108 9.33 3.12 -22.17
N TYR A 109 8.82 3.66 -21.07
CA TYR A 109 7.64 4.55 -21.05
C TYR A 109 8.07 5.98 -20.69
N GLY A 110 9.03 6.54 -21.42
CA GLY A 110 9.55 7.87 -21.15
C GLY A 110 8.54 8.99 -21.34
N ASP A 111 7.61 8.84 -22.26
CA ASP A 111 6.50 9.75 -22.54
C ASP A 111 5.39 9.70 -21.47
N GLU A 112 5.35 8.63 -20.68
CA GLU A 112 4.46 8.47 -19.52
C GLU A 112 5.19 8.64 -18.18
N SER A 113 6.44 9.10 -18.20
CA SER A 113 7.26 9.26 -17.00
C SER A 113 7.42 10.72 -16.61
N ASP A 114 7.45 11.01 -15.31
CA ASP A 114 7.79 12.34 -14.82
C ASP A 114 9.27 12.62 -15.04
N PRO A 115 9.66 13.77 -15.59
CA PRO A 115 11.07 14.05 -15.87
C PRO A 115 11.90 14.15 -14.59
N GLY A 116 13.17 13.70 -14.66
CA GLY A 116 14.14 13.91 -13.58
C GLY A 116 14.53 15.38 -13.37
N PRO A 117 15.44 15.67 -12.42
CA PRO A 117 16.22 14.70 -11.63
C PRO A 117 15.46 14.18 -10.39
N TYR A 118 15.84 12.97 -9.91
CA TYR A 118 15.25 12.30 -8.74
C TYR A 118 16.27 12.20 -7.60
N PRO A 119 15.83 12.25 -6.30
CA PRO A 119 16.73 12.13 -5.15
C PRO A 119 17.06 10.66 -4.84
N VAL A 120 17.51 9.89 -5.85
CA VAL A 120 17.82 8.47 -5.70
C VAL A 120 19.28 8.30 -5.27
N PRO A 121 19.54 7.77 -4.05
CA PRO A 121 20.89 7.46 -3.61
C PRO A 121 21.58 6.45 -4.54
N ALA A 122 22.91 6.56 -4.67
CA ALA A 122 23.67 5.62 -5.49
C ALA A 122 23.59 4.17 -5.00
N ASP A 123 23.36 3.99 -3.71
CA ASP A 123 23.21 2.72 -2.97
C ASP A 123 21.76 2.41 -2.60
N ALA A 124 20.79 3.08 -3.23
CA ALA A 124 19.37 2.80 -2.98
C ALA A 124 19.07 1.31 -3.14
N PRO A 125 18.27 0.72 -2.23
CA PRO A 125 17.92 -0.68 -2.31
C PRO A 125 17.07 -0.94 -3.57
N VAL A 126 17.42 -2.00 -4.29
CA VAL A 126 16.72 -2.45 -5.50
C VAL A 126 15.97 -3.74 -5.18
N GLU A 127 14.71 -3.83 -5.58
CA GLU A 127 13.92 -5.05 -5.43
C GLU A 127 14.63 -6.26 -6.04
N GLY A 128 14.68 -7.35 -5.26
CA GLY A 128 15.41 -8.57 -5.61
C GLY A 128 16.94 -8.42 -5.63
N GLY A 129 17.48 -7.25 -5.24
CA GLY A 129 18.91 -6.96 -5.19
C GLY A 129 19.51 -6.46 -6.53
N LEU A 130 20.76 -6.04 -6.50
CA LEU A 130 21.42 -5.43 -7.66
C LEU A 130 21.57 -6.37 -8.87
N LYS A 131 21.53 -7.70 -8.66
CA LYS A 131 21.64 -8.73 -9.71
C LYS A 131 20.29 -9.24 -10.19
N SER A 132 19.18 -8.74 -9.66
CA SER A 132 17.83 -9.13 -10.06
C SER A 132 17.61 -8.87 -11.55
N ASP A 133 16.91 -9.77 -12.23
CA ASP A 133 16.38 -9.62 -13.59
C ASP A 133 14.87 -9.35 -13.62
N GLY A 134 14.23 -9.26 -12.41
CA GLY A 134 12.81 -8.96 -12.23
C GLY A 134 12.48 -7.47 -12.39
N ASP A 135 11.46 -7.03 -11.66
CA ASP A 135 10.89 -5.67 -11.78
C ASP A 135 11.82 -4.56 -11.29
N ARG A 136 12.69 -4.88 -10.31
CA ARG A 136 13.74 -3.95 -9.87
C ARG A 136 13.21 -2.58 -9.47
N HIS A 137 12.14 -2.54 -8.70
CA HIS A 137 11.62 -1.30 -8.15
C HIS A 137 12.64 -0.61 -7.23
N VAL A 138 12.69 0.72 -7.32
CA VAL A 138 13.37 1.58 -6.35
C VAL A 138 12.39 2.68 -5.96
N LEU A 139 12.06 2.74 -4.68
CA LEU A 139 11.10 3.68 -4.11
C LEU A 139 11.84 4.64 -3.17
N VAL A 140 11.70 5.94 -3.38
CA VAL A 140 12.38 6.97 -2.59
C VAL A 140 11.36 7.96 -2.04
N ILE A 141 11.35 8.15 -0.73
CA ILE A 141 10.50 9.14 -0.06
C ILE A 141 11.36 10.33 0.38
N ASP A 142 11.08 11.50 -0.17
CA ASP A 142 11.58 12.77 0.37
C ASP A 142 10.75 13.13 1.60
N ARG A 143 11.34 12.93 2.78
CA ARG A 143 10.67 13.11 4.07
C ARG A 143 10.21 14.54 4.33
N ASP A 144 10.95 15.52 3.82
CA ASP A 144 10.76 16.92 4.19
C ASP A 144 9.74 17.61 3.29
N HIS A 145 9.67 17.23 2.01
CA HIS A 145 8.67 17.72 1.05
C HIS A 145 7.47 16.78 0.91
N TRP A 146 7.55 15.59 1.48
CA TRP A 146 6.55 14.52 1.42
C TRP A 146 6.21 14.12 -0.01
N LEU A 147 7.27 13.90 -0.80
CA LEU A 147 7.22 13.44 -2.19
C LEU A 147 7.73 12.00 -2.31
N LEU A 148 7.04 11.20 -3.10
CA LEU A 148 7.42 9.84 -3.43
C LEU A 148 7.91 9.81 -4.87
N TYR A 149 9.09 9.23 -5.06
CA TYR A 149 9.71 8.97 -6.36
C TYR A 149 9.82 7.47 -6.55
N GLU A 150 9.25 6.94 -7.60
CA GLU A 150 9.25 5.51 -7.90
C GLU A 150 9.79 5.28 -9.30
N ILE A 151 10.69 4.31 -9.44
CA ILE A 151 11.23 3.88 -10.74
C ILE A 151 11.16 2.37 -10.86
N TRP A 152 10.76 1.88 -12.04
CA TRP A 152 10.69 0.47 -12.40
C TRP A 152 11.82 0.11 -13.36
N ARG A 153 12.35 -1.13 -13.27
CA ARG A 153 13.54 -1.62 -14.01
C ARG A 153 14.74 -0.69 -13.83
N ALA A 154 15.03 -0.40 -12.58
CA ALA A 154 16.06 0.56 -12.18
C ALA A 154 17.47 -0.04 -12.19
N PHE A 155 18.39 0.65 -12.86
CA PHE A 155 19.80 0.27 -12.94
C PHE A 155 20.68 1.49 -12.62
N PRO A 156 21.56 1.43 -11.59
CA PRO A 156 22.48 2.51 -11.29
C PRO A 156 23.56 2.62 -12.40
N VAL A 157 23.96 3.86 -12.71
CA VAL A 157 24.99 4.16 -13.72
C VAL A 157 26.07 4.99 -13.05
N ASP A 158 27.25 4.41 -12.89
CA ASP A 158 28.49 5.04 -12.38
C ASP A 158 28.28 5.79 -11.03
N GLY A 159 27.31 5.39 -10.23
CA GLY A 159 26.96 6.03 -8.96
C GLY A 159 26.45 7.48 -9.06
N LYS A 160 26.20 7.98 -10.27
CA LYS A 160 25.86 9.39 -10.54
C LYS A 160 24.51 9.58 -11.25
N SER A 161 23.94 8.52 -11.79
CA SER A 161 22.66 8.55 -12.51
C SER A 161 22.01 7.18 -12.49
N TRP A 162 20.77 7.11 -12.97
CA TRP A 162 20.02 5.87 -13.09
C TRP A 162 19.42 5.72 -14.49
N LYS A 163 19.30 4.48 -14.96
CA LYS A 163 18.43 4.10 -16.07
C LYS A 163 17.25 3.35 -15.51
N ALA A 164 16.05 3.64 -16.01
CA ALA A 164 14.82 2.97 -15.58
C ALA A 164 13.89 2.73 -16.76
N GLY A 165 12.94 1.80 -16.61
CA GLY A 165 11.87 1.60 -17.59
C GLY A 165 10.86 2.74 -17.54
N THR A 166 10.38 3.06 -16.33
CA THR A 166 9.45 4.17 -16.05
C THR A 166 9.88 4.92 -14.81
N GLY A 167 9.30 6.12 -14.61
CA GLY A 167 9.42 6.87 -13.38
C GLY A 167 8.18 7.70 -13.09
N ALA A 168 7.79 7.76 -11.82
CA ALA A 168 6.65 8.52 -11.37
C ALA A 168 6.97 9.31 -10.10
N VAL A 169 6.40 10.51 -9.98
CA VAL A 169 6.50 11.35 -8.80
C VAL A 169 5.10 11.61 -8.25
N PHE A 170 4.91 11.30 -6.99
CA PHE A 170 3.64 11.52 -6.30
C PHE A 170 3.82 12.51 -5.15
N ASP A 171 2.97 13.52 -5.10
CA ASP A 171 2.86 14.42 -3.95
C ASP A 171 1.96 13.75 -2.89
N LEU A 172 2.59 13.21 -1.84
CA LEU A 172 1.88 12.48 -0.79
C LEU A 172 0.95 13.36 0.07
N ASN A 173 1.00 14.71 -0.12
CA ASN A 173 0.02 15.62 0.46
C ASN A 173 -1.27 15.74 -0.38
N LYS A 174 -1.31 15.15 -1.57
CA LYS A 174 -2.44 15.19 -2.49
C LYS A 174 -3.11 13.82 -2.63
N LYS A 175 -4.39 13.85 -2.96
CA LYS A 175 -5.15 12.62 -3.23
C LYS A 175 -4.80 12.00 -4.58
N THR A 176 -4.99 10.68 -4.66
CA THR A 176 -4.96 9.93 -5.90
C THR A 176 -6.31 10.06 -6.67
N PRO A 177 -6.33 9.95 -8.02
CA PRO A 177 -5.19 9.75 -8.90
C PRO A 177 -4.37 11.03 -9.12
N GLN A 178 -3.07 10.90 -9.37
CA GLN A 178 -2.18 12.02 -9.68
C GLN A 178 -1.53 11.88 -11.07
N ARG A 179 -1.72 10.73 -11.72
CA ARG A 179 -1.24 10.48 -13.08
C ARG A 179 -2.32 10.89 -14.10
N PRO A 180 -1.95 11.38 -15.29
CA PRO A 180 -2.91 11.53 -16.39
C PRO A 180 -3.60 10.21 -16.74
N ALA A 181 -4.84 10.28 -17.21
CA ALA A 181 -5.56 9.11 -17.70
C ALA A 181 -4.79 8.42 -18.86
N GLY A 182 -4.61 7.12 -18.78
CA GLY A 182 -3.81 6.32 -19.71
C GLY A 182 -2.33 6.27 -19.42
N TRP A 183 -1.82 6.97 -18.40
CA TRP A 183 -0.42 6.89 -18.00
C TRP A 183 -0.18 5.80 -16.97
N THR A 184 0.87 5.00 -17.21
CA THR A 184 1.41 4.06 -16.22
C THR A 184 2.23 4.80 -15.13
N SER A 185 2.73 4.08 -14.16
CA SER A 185 3.71 4.53 -13.16
C SER A 185 4.84 3.50 -13.08
N ALA A 186 5.50 3.37 -11.94
CA ALA A 186 6.29 2.19 -11.62
C ALA A 186 5.40 0.94 -11.40
N ASP A 187 4.11 1.14 -11.25
CA ASP A 187 3.08 0.10 -11.17
C ASP A 187 2.20 0.13 -12.44
N ALA A 188 1.85 -1.03 -12.97
CA ALA A 188 1.13 -1.14 -14.24
C ALA A 188 -0.25 -0.45 -14.25
N ALA A 189 -0.88 -0.31 -13.07
CA ALA A 189 -2.14 0.40 -12.91
C ALA A 189 -2.02 1.93 -12.91
N GLY A 190 -0.81 2.50 -12.98
CA GLY A 190 -0.59 3.93 -12.78
C GLY A 190 -0.77 4.40 -11.33
N LEU A 191 -0.78 3.46 -10.39
CA LEU A 191 -0.88 3.71 -8.95
C LEU A 191 0.50 3.96 -8.34
N PRO A 192 0.60 4.63 -7.19
CA PRO A 192 1.79 4.58 -6.36
C PRO A 192 1.93 3.20 -5.71
N VAL A 193 3.14 2.64 -5.74
CA VAL A 193 3.47 1.34 -5.14
C VAL A 193 3.54 1.43 -3.61
N PHE A 194 4.29 2.40 -3.09
CA PHE A 194 4.61 2.53 -1.68
C PHE A 194 3.40 2.57 -0.75
N PRO A 195 2.31 3.33 -1.03
CA PRO A 195 1.14 3.38 -0.15
C PRO A 195 0.41 2.06 0.02
N GLY A 196 0.61 1.11 -0.90
CA GLY A 196 -0.05 -0.21 -0.87
C GLY A 196 0.78 -1.33 -0.25
N LEU A 197 2.01 -1.08 0.18
CA LEU A 197 2.88 -2.10 0.77
C LEU A 197 2.49 -2.43 2.20
N VAL A 198 2.57 -3.72 2.57
CA VAL A 198 2.64 -4.13 3.98
C VAL A 198 4.00 -3.74 4.51
N ARG A 199 4.06 -2.94 5.60
CA ARG A 199 5.32 -2.49 6.19
C ARG A 199 5.47 -2.97 7.63
N TYR A 200 6.72 -3.21 8.04
CA TYR A 200 7.05 -3.71 9.37
C TYR A 200 6.63 -2.72 10.46
N ASP A 201 6.87 -1.42 10.26
CA ASP A 201 6.51 -0.37 11.24
C ASP A 201 5.01 -0.31 11.52
N GLU A 202 4.14 -0.56 10.52
CA GLU A 202 2.69 -0.60 10.72
C GLU A 202 2.25 -1.87 11.44
N VAL A 203 2.76 -3.03 11.03
CA VAL A 203 2.31 -4.31 11.58
C VAL A 203 2.84 -4.53 12.99
N MET A 204 4.13 -4.27 13.22
CA MET A 204 4.81 -4.67 14.45
C MET A 204 4.96 -3.52 15.46
N GLU A 205 5.09 -2.28 14.99
CA GLU A 205 5.30 -1.12 15.87
C GLU A 205 3.96 -0.43 16.16
N ALA A 206 3.15 -0.13 15.14
CA ALA A 206 1.85 0.52 15.30
C ALA A 206 0.71 -0.47 15.61
N GLY A 207 0.85 -1.75 15.25
CA GLY A 207 -0.18 -2.77 15.44
C GLY A 207 -1.42 -2.58 14.55
N ALA A 208 -1.35 -1.74 13.52
CA ALA A 208 -2.47 -1.44 12.63
C ALA A 208 -2.01 -0.95 11.25
N ILE A 209 -2.68 -1.43 10.20
CA ILE A 209 -2.59 -0.89 8.84
C ILE A 209 -3.89 -0.13 8.57
N ASN A 210 -3.80 1.15 8.20
CA ASN A 210 -4.93 2.04 8.02
C ASN A 210 -5.18 2.45 6.56
N HIS A 211 -4.86 1.57 5.61
CA HIS A 211 -5.03 1.77 4.17
C HIS A 211 -5.28 0.44 3.46
N ALA A 212 -5.71 0.49 2.20
CA ALA A 212 -5.76 -0.66 1.32
C ALA A 212 -4.36 -1.16 0.97
N LEU A 213 -4.25 -2.45 0.72
CA LEU A 213 -3.00 -3.07 0.31
C LEU A 213 -2.95 -3.24 -1.22
N ARG A 214 -1.75 -3.45 -1.75
CA ARG A 214 -1.50 -3.74 -3.17
C ARG A 214 -1.42 -5.26 -3.39
N PHE A 215 -2.04 -5.76 -4.47
CA PHE A 215 -1.85 -7.15 -4.88
C PHE A 215 -1.82 -7.29 -6.40
N THR A 216 -1.30 -8.43 -6.88
CA THR A 216 -1.22 -8.74 -8.30
C THR A 216 -2.16 -9.86 -8.71
N VAL A 217 -2.44 -9.92 -10.01
CA VAL A 217 -3.20 -10.98 -10.67
C VAL A 217 -2.48 -11.39 -11.95
N LYS A 218 -2.57 -12.66 -12.33
CA LYS A 218 -1.89 -13.16 -13.54
C LYS A 218 -2.48 -12.58 -14.82
N LYS A 219 -3.78 -12.30 -14.85
CA LYS A 219 -4.48 -11.78 -16.03
C LYS A 219 -5.44 -10.67 -15.62
N SER A 220 -5.35 -9.54 -16.27
CA SER A 220 -6.28 -8.43 -16.16
C SER A 220 -7.03 -8.20 -17.48
N ARG A 221 -8.10 -7.40 -17.43
CA ARG A 221 -8.84 -6.97 -18.64
C ARG A 221 -8.36 -5.60 -19.12
N HIS A 222 -8.76 -5.25 -20.36
CA HIS A 222 -8.58 -3.92 -20.94
C HIS A 222 -9.52 -2.90 -20.27
N ALA A 223 -9.26 -2.59 -19.02
CA ALA A 223 -10.00 -1.60 -18.24
C ALA A 223 -9.24 -1.22 -16.99
N TYR A 224 -9.56 -0.06 -16.45
CA TYR A 224 -9.15 0.33 -15.09
C TYR A 224 -10.28 1.04 -14.34
N ILE A 225 -10.15 1.12 -13.04
CA ILE A 225 -11.07 1.80 -12.13
C ILE A 225 -10.25 2.80 -11.29
N PRO A 226 -10.66 4.08 -11.21
CA PRO A 226 -9.98 5.03 -10.32
C PRO A 226 -9.87 4.50 -8.87
N PRO A 227 -8.73 4.73 -8.19
CA PRO A 227 -7.66 5.68 -8.51
C PRO A 227 -6.62 5.20 -9.53
N ALA A 228 -6.73 3.98 -10.10
CA ALA A 228 -5.88 3.58 -11.23
C ALA A 228 -6.12 4.48 -12.46
N THR A 229 -5.09 4.64 -13.27
CA THR A 229 -5.12 5.49 -14.47
C THR A 229 -4.76 4.74 -15.74
N HIS A 230 -4.31 3.47 -15.63
CA HIS A 230 -3.82 2.69 -16.75
C HIS A 230 -4.29 1.22 -16.66
N PHE A 231 -4.31 0.54 -17.80
CA PHE A 231 -4.58 -0.90 -17.93
C PHE A 231 -3.37 -1.59 -18.57
N ALA A 232 -3.01 -2.79 -18.10
CA ALA A 232 -1.83 -3.53 -18.57
C ALA A 232 -2.16 -4.70 -19.50
N SER A 233 -3.37 -4.75 -20.08
CA SER A 233 -3.82 -5.87 -20.91
C SER A 233 -4.82 -5.43 -21.96
N ASN A 234 -4.82 -6.09 -23.11
CA ASN A 234 -5.80 -5.90 -24.18
C ASN A 234 -6.94 -6.95 -24.15
N ALA A 235 -7.03 -7.75 -23.09
CA ALA A 235 -8.05 -8.80 -23.00
C ALA A 235 -9.45 -8.21 -22.79
N PRO A 236 -10.45 -8.54 -23.64
CA PRO A 236 -11.78 -7.95 -23.58
C PRO A 236 -12.73 -8.64 -22.57
N ASN A 237 -12.31 -9.75 -21.96
CA ASN A 237 -13.17 -10.59 -21.12
C ASN A 237 -13.62 -9.85 -19.85
N ALA A 238 -14.92 -9.64 -19.71
CA ALA A 238 -15.53 -8.93 -18.58
C ALA A 238 -15.35 -9.63 -17.22
N ASN A 239 -15.09 -10.93 -17.22
CA ASN A 239 -14.86 -11.69 -15.99
C ASN A 239 -13.41 -11.60 -15.50
N LEU A 240 -12.49 -10.97 -16.24
CA LEU A 240 -11.15 -10.68 -15.76
C LEU A 240 -11.16 -9.40 -14.92
N PRO A 241 -10.32 -9.31 -13.88
CA PRO A 241 -10.20 -8.12 -13.04
C PRO A 241 -9.64 -6.93 -13.84
N PRO A 242 -10.22 -5.72 -13.76
CA PRO A 242 -9.57 -4.49 -14.23
C PRO A 242 -8.50 -4.04 -13.25
N MET A 243 -7.52 -3.23 -13.71
CA MET A 243 -6.62 -2.51 -12.81
C MET A 243 -7.41 -1.57 -11.91
N GLY A 244 -6.98 -1.39 -10.66
CA GLY A 244 -7.71 -0.60 -9.67
C GLY A 244 -8.93 -1.30 -9.04
N MET A 245 -9.28 -2.52 -9.47
CA MET A 245 -10.32 -3.30 -8.82
C MET A 245 -9.97 -3.56 -7.35
N ARG A 246 -10.96 -3.40 -6.46
CA ARG A 246 -10.74 -3.60 -5.03
C ARG A 246 -11.49 -4.82 -4.52
N VAL A 247 -10.79 -5.65 -3.76
CA VAL A 247 -11.37 -6.79 -3.05
C VAL A 247 -11.21 -6.60 -1.55
N ARG A 248 -12.12 -7.19 -0.77
CA ARG A 248 -11.97 -7.26 0.70
C ARG A 248 -12.12 -8.70 1.17
N LEU A 249 -11.45 -9.02 2.28
CA LEU A 249 -11.68 -10.26 3.02
C LEU A 249 -13.09 -10.23 3.62
N LYS A 250 -13.85 -11.31 3.49
CA LYS A 250 -15.22 -11.43 4.01
C LYS A 250 -15.29 -11.14 5.50
N ALA A 251 -16.32 -10.45 5.93
CA ALA A 251 -16.49 -10.04 7.33
C ALA A 251 -16.54 -11.21 8.32
N ASP A 252 -17.16 -12.32 7.91
CA ASP A 252 -17.34 -13.56 8.70
C ASP A 252 -16.11 -14.49 8.68
N PHE A 253 -15.09 -14.21 7.90
CA PHE A 253 -13.85 -15.02 7.90
C PHE A 253 -13.18 -14.95 9.27
N ASP A 254 -13.02 -16.10 9.94
CA ASP A 254 -12.42 -16.16 11.28
C ASP A 254 -10.90 -15.99 11.24
N ILE A 255 -10.41 -14.92 11.86
CA ILE A 255 -8.98 -14.62 11.99
C ILE A 255 -8.41 -14.97 13.38
N SER A 256 -9.21 -15.54 14.29
CA SER A 256 -8.83 -15.75 15.70
C SER A 256 -7.59 -16.62 15.87
N SER A 257 -7.43 -17.63 15.00
CA SER A 257 -6.34 -18.62 15.05
C SER A 257 -5.06 -18.20 14.33
N PHE A 258 -5.00 -16.98 13.78
CA PHE A 258 -3.79 -16.46 13.13
C PHE A 258 -2.84 -15.81 14.14
N PRO A 259 -1.51 -15.79 13.88
CA PRO A 259 -0.56 -15.04 14.70
C PRO A 259 -0.80 -13.53 14.62
N ALA A 260 -0.28 -12.78 15.59
CA ALA A 260 -0.56 -11.36 15.72
C ALA A 260 -0.24 -10.53 14.46
N PRO A 261 0.91 -10.67 13.80
CA PRO A 261 1.20 -9.93 12.57
C PRO A 261 0.18 -10.22 11.44
N ALA A 262 -0.17 -11.49 11.25
CA ALA A 262 -1.16 -11.87 10.25
C ALA A 262 -2.55 -11.31 10.59
N LYS A 263 -2.95 -11.25 11.88
CA LYS A 263 -4.22 -10.62 12.30
C LYS A 263 -4.28 -9.15 11.93
N VAL A 264 -3.19 -8.40 12.10
CA VAL A 264 -3.11 -6.98 11.70
C VAL A 264 -3.39 -6.84 10.20
N ILE A 265 -2.70 -7.63 9.37
CA ILE A 265 -2.87 -7.64 7.91
C ILE A 265 -4.31 -8.03 7.53
N LEU A 266 -4.82 -9.12 8.08
CA LEU A 266 -6.18 -9.62 7.78
C LEU A 266 -7.27 -8.64 8.23
N THR A 267 -7.05 -7.91 9.33
CA THR A 267 -7.95 -6.84 9.78
C THR A 267 -8.00 -5.70 8.77
N ALA A 268 -6.85 -5.30 8.23
CA ALA A 268 -6.78 -4.30 7.16
C ALA A 268 -7.49 -4.80 5.88
N LEU A 269 -7.31 -6.07 5.52
CA LEU A 269 -7.98 -6.68 4.37
C LEU A 269 -9.51 -6.72 4.52
N LYS A 270 -10.03 -6.86 5.75
CA LYS A 270 -11.47 -6.74 6.02
C LYS A 270 -11.97 -5.30 5.91
N LYS A 271 -11.19 -4.35 6.39
CA LYS A 271 -11.62 -2.95 6.50
C LYS A 271 -11.33 -2.13 5.24
N TYR A 272 -10.11 -2.25 4.72
CA TYR A 272 -9.64 -1.46 3.60
C TYR A 272 -9.48 -2.31 2.33
N GLY A 273 -9.37 -3.62 2.45
CA GLY A 273 -9.17 -4.53 1.33
C GLY A 273 -7.82 -4.37 0.65
N MET A 274 -7.75 -4.84 -0.59
CA MET A 274 -6.56 -4.68 -1.45
C MET A 274 -6.95 -4.36 -2.89
N ILE A 275 -6.08 -3.67 -3.61
CA ILE A 275 -6.30 -3.11 -4.94
C ILE A 275 -5.42 -3.85 -5.95
N VAL A 276 -6.01 -4.26 -7.10
CA VAL A 276 -5.25 -4.81 -8.23
C VAL A 276 -4.38 -3.71 -8.82
N ALA A 277 -3.07 -3.89 -8.76
CA ALA A 277 -2.12 -2.87 -9.13
C ALA A 277 -1.22 -3.28 -10.31
N ASP A 278 -1.01 -4.60 -10.50
CA ASP A 278 -0.17 -5.10 -11.57
C ASP A 278 -0.56 -6.51 -12.00
N ASN A 279 0.02 -6.96 -13.13
CA ASN A 279 0.04 -8.34 -13.55
C ASN A 279 1.27 -9.05 -12.92
N GLY A 280 1.03 -10.20 -12.29
CA GLY A 280 2.06 -10.96 -11.59
C GLY A 280 1.54 -12.33 -11.17
N GLY A 281 1.93 -12.81 -10.00
CA GLY A 281 1.30 -13.99 -9.39
C GLY A 281 -0.15 -13.69 -8.96
N ASP A 282 -1.04 -14.70 -9.06
CA ASP A 282 -2.39 -14.52 -8.55
C ASP A 282 -2.38 -14.48 -7.02
N TRP A 283 -3.03 -13.47 -6.44
CA TRP A 283 -3.13 -13.26 -5.00
C TRP A 283 -1.78 -12.97 -4.31
N PHE A 284 -0.81 -12.42 -5.05
CA PHE A 284 0.45 -11.98 -4.46
C PHE A 284 0.25 -10.62 -3.80
N LEU A 285 0.35 -10.61 -2.47
CA LEU A 285 0.23 -9.43 -1.60
C LEU A 285 1.60 -8.80 -1.44
N SER A 286 1.76 -7.55 -1.87
CA SER A 286 3.04 -6.86 -1.83
C SER A 286 3.35 -6.27 -0.46
N GLY A 287 4.62 -6.28 -0.09
CA GLY A 287 5.11 -5.63 1.13
C GLY A 287 6.59 -5.29 1.05
N ALA A 288 7.07 -4.57 2.04
CA ALA A 288 8.48 -4.23 2.16
C ALA A 288 9.27 -5.33 2.87
N PRO A 289 10.52 -5.62 2.42
CA PRO A 289 11.39 -6.56 3.12
C PRO A 289 11.83 -5.99 4.46
N ASP A 290 11.94 -6.87 5.47
CA ASP A 290 12.55 -6.51 6.75
C ASP A 290 13.14 -7.78 7.36
N SER A 291 14.39 -7.70 7.83
CA SER A 291 15.08 -8.84 8.46
C SER A 291 14.47 -9.28 9.79
N ARG A 292 13.60 -8.47 10.36
CA ARG A 292 12.89 -8.73 11.63
C ARG A 292 11.59 -9.50 11.44
N TRP A 293 11.10 -9.70 10.20
CA TRP A 293 9.90 -10.50 9.94
C TRP A 293 10.05 -11.94 10.44
N ASN A 294 8.97 -12.53 10.90
CA ASN A 294 8.86 -13.97 11.08
C ASN A 294 8.16 -14.58 9.86
N ASP A 295 8.93 -15.16 8.95
CA ASP A 295 8.41 -15.73 7.69
C ASP A 295 7.44 -16.89 7.93
N ASP A 296 7.55 -17.64 9.05
CA ASP A 296 6.60 -18.70 9.40
C ASP A 296 5.23 -18.12 9.75
N GLU A 297 5.20 -17.00 10.47
CA GLU A 297 3.95 -16.30 10.78
C GLU A 297 3.33 -15.69 9.52
N LEU A 298 4.13 -15.10 8.62
CA LEU A 298 3.65 -14.56 7.35
C LEU A 298 3.09 -15.66 6.44
N ARG A 299 3.73 -16.83 6.38
CA ARG A 299 3.24 -17.98 5.60
C ARG A 299 1.84 -18.44 6.00
N THR A 300 1.39 -18.15 7.23
CA THR A 300 0.02 -18.46 7.66
C THR A 300 -1.05 -17.75 6.83
N LEU A 301 -0.73 -16.61 6.19
CA LEU A 301 -1.62 -15.90 5.26
C LEU A 301 -2.07 -16.81 4.10
N GLY A 302 -1.28 -17.81 3.72
CA GLY A 302 -1.63 -18.81 2.72
C GLY A 302 -2.82 -19.72 3.08
N ARG A 303 -3.34 -19.65 4.31
CA ARG A 303 -4.59 -20.31 4.72
C ARG A 303 -5.82 -19.59 4.13
N VAL A 304 -5.70 -18.29 3.85
CA VAL A 304 -6.73 -17.50 3.17
C VAL A 304 -6.74 -17.86 1.69
N LYS A 305 -7.91 -18.09 1.10
CA LYS A 305 -8.08 -18.43 -0.30
C LYS A 305 -8.81 -17.33 -1.06
N GLY A 306 -8.71 -17.34 -2.38
CA GLY A 306 -9.47 -16.43 -3.24
C GLY A 306 -10.98 -16.48 -2.98
N SER A 307 -11.54 -17.63 -2.54
CA SER A 307 -12.95 -17.79 -2.15
C SER A 307 -13.33 -17.01 -0.90
N ASP A 308 -12.38 -16.61 -0.08
CA ASP A 308 -12.61 -15.89 1.18
C ASP A 308 -12.71 -14.39 0.96
N PHE A 309 -12.47 -13.93 -0.26
CA PHE A 309 -12.62 -12.54 -0.67
C PHE A 309 -13.97 -12.29 -1.38
N GLU A 310 -14.28 -11.02 -1.53
CA GLU A 310 -15.36 -10.52 -2.37
C GLU A 310 -14.90 -9.24 -3.09
N VAL A 311 -15.33 -9.08 -4.33
CA VAL A 311 -15.08 -7.85 -5.12
C VAL A 311 -16.10 -6.82 -4.69
N ILE A 312 -15.67 -5.63 -4.27
CA ILE A 312 -16.60 -4.52 -4.00
C ILE A 312 -17.08 -3.90 -5.31
N ARG A 313 -18.30 -3.30 -5.28
CA ARG A 313 -18.90 -2.69 -6.46
C ARG A 313 -17.94 -1.75 -7.17
N MET A 314 -17.75 -2.01 -8.44
CA MET A 314 -16.87 -1.23 -9.32
C MET A 314 -17.64 -0.03 -9.90
N GLU A 315 -17.07 1.18 -9.69
CA GLU A 315 -17.66 2.42 -10.19
C GLU A 315 -16.63 3.18 -11.03
N GLY A 316 -17.07 3.91 -12.02
CA GLY A 316 -16.18 4.76 -12.85
C GLY A 316 -15.21 3.97 -13.73
N MET A 317 -15.56 2.76 -14.16
CA MET A 317 -14.72 1.93 -15.03
C MET A 317 -14.43 2.61 -16.36
N VAL A 318 -13.16 2.64 -16.75
CA VAL A 318 -12.66 3.17 -18.01
C VAL A 318 -12.16 2.01 -18.88
N THR A 319 -12.60 1.96 -20.14
CA THR A 319 -12.30 0.89 -21.12
C THR A 319 -11.67 1.41 -22.42
N ARG A 320 -11.20 2.65 -22.43
CA ARG A 320 -10.64 3.30 -23.63
C ARG A 320 -9.19 3.67 -23.40
#